data_720205da22100ab1ff356cd2b606de2d
#
_entry.id   720205da22100ab1ff356cd2b606de2d
#
_cell.length_a   1.000
_cell.length_b   1.000
_cell.length_c   1.000
_cell.angle_alpha   90.00
_cell.angle_beta   90.00
_cell.angle_gamma   90.00
#
_symmetry.space_group_name_H-M   'P 1'
#
loop_
_entity.id
_entity.type
_entity.pdbx_description
1 polymer ?
#
loop_
_entity_poly.entity_id
_entity_poly.type
_entity_poly.pdbx_seq_one_letter_code
_entity_poly.pdbx_strand_id
1 'polypeptide(L)'
;YGFGAVFGCPAHDQRDLDFALKYDLPVKTVVRPIDKDLNFKVKNKAYTENGILINSQKLDGLKVPDESIPKAIKILEEKKLGKKKINFRLKDWGISRQRYWGCPIPIAYDENNQILKIPENQLPIKLPDRVDLNVQGNPLDHQDIWKNIEINGKKCTRETDTLDTFVDSSWYFLRFCSSENPNLPFNDEEVKYWMPVDQYIGGVEHAILHLLYSRFFMQALSYENEKFNIKEPFYGLFTQGMVCHETYK
;
A
#
# COMPACT_ATOMS: atom_id res chain seq x y z
N TYR A 1 22.25 2.82 -3.84
CA TYR A 1 21.80 3.35 -5.12
C TYR A 1 22.55 2.69 -6.25
N GLY A 2 21.87 1.90 -7.03
CA GLY A 2 22.25 1.55 -8.37
C GLY A 2 23.55 0.77 -8.56
N PHE A 3 23.93 0.68 -9.80
CA PHE A 3 24.98 -0.21 -10.30
C PHE A 3 26.18 0.57 -10.84
N GLY A 4 26.47 1.73 -10.28
CA GLY A 4 27.61 2.56 -10.70
C GLY A 4 27.38 3.41 -11.96
N ALA A 5 26.14 3.49 -12.46
CA ALA A 5 25.77 4.36 -13.56
C ALA A 5 24.84 5.48 -13.07
N VAL A 6 25.11 6.71 -13.49
CA VAL A 6 24.33 7.90 -13.18
C VAL A 6 23.78 8.46 -14.49
N PHE A 7 22.49 8.80 -14.48
CA PHE A 7 21.82 9.49 -15.57
C PHE A 7 21.75 10.98 -15.26
N GLY A 8 22.30 11.81 -16.12
CA GLY A 8 22.23 13.26 -16.02
C GLY A 8 21.40 13.86 -17.14
N CYS A 9 20.47 14.76 -16.81
CA CYS A 9 19.62 15.45 -17.80
C CYS A 9 19.44 16.93 -17.48
N PRO A 10 20.48 17.76 -17.56
CA PRO A 10 20.49 19.14 -17.08
C PRO A 10 19.36 20.02 -17.61
N ALA A 11 18.95 19.84 -18.85
CA ALA A 11 17.86 20.64 -19.42
C ALA A 11 16.48 20.28 -18.85
N HIS A 12 16.32 19.13 -18.16
CA HIS A 12 15.02 18.58 -17.75
C HIS A 12 14.97 18.07 -16.31
N ASP A 13 16.01 18.31 -15.53
CA ASP A 13 16.05 18.17 -14.07
C ASP A 13 16.71 19.41 -13.46
N GLN A 14 16.06 20.07 -12.51
CA GLN A 14 16.55 21.34 -11.98
C GLN A 14 17.87 21.17 -11.20
N ARG A 15 18.05 20.08 -10.48
CA ARG A 15 19.27 19.83 -9.71
C ARG A 15 20.47 19.58 -10.64
N ASP A 16 20.24 18.84 -11.72
CA ASP A 16 21.25 18.61 -12.75
C ASP A 16 21.60 19.92 -13.47
N LEU A 17 20.58 20.77 -13.71
CA LEU A 17 20.78 22.10 -14.32
C LEU A 17 21.60 23.01 -13.43
N ASP A 18 21.27 23.10 -12.15
CA ASP A 18 21.99 23.92 -11.17
C ASP A 18 23.45 23.46 -11.06
N PHE A 19 23.68 22.15 -11.04
CA PHE A 19 25.01 21.58 -11.07
C PHE A 19 25.76 21.93 -12.37
N ALA A 20 25.12 21.75 -13.53
CA ALA A 20 25.75 22.03 -14.82
C ALA A 20 26.12 23.51 -14.96
N LEU A 21 25.24 24.42 -14.51
CA LEU A 21 25.51 25.86 -14.53
C LEU A 21 26.66 26.23 -13.56
N LYS A 22 26.67 25.62 -12.37
CA LYS A 22 27.72 25.88 -11.37
C LYS A 22 29.12 25.49 -11.85
N TYR A 23 29.20 24.44 -12.65
CA TYR A 23 30.48 23.87 -13.11
C TYR A 23 30.75 24.14 -14.59
N ASP A 24 29.99 25.08 -15.20
CA ASP A 24 30.10 25.45 -16.61
C ASP A 24 30.07 24.26 -17.58
N LEU A 25 29.17 23.30 -17.32
CA LEU A 25 28.97 22.13 -18.16
C LEU A 25 27.95 22.43 -19.26
N PRO A 26 28.08 21.77 -20.44
CA PRO A 26 27.16 22.02 -21.55
C PRO A 26 25.75 21.48 -21.24
N VAL A 27 24.73 22.34 -21.46
CA VAL A 27 23.32 21.99 -21.31
C VAL A 27 22.68 21.81 -22.69
N LYS A 28 22.29 20.56 -22.99
CA LYS A 28 21.63 20.24 -24.27
C LYS A 28 20.13 20.09 -24.06
N THR A 29 19.33 20.96 -24.62
CA THR A 29 17.86 20.85 -24.61
C THR A 29 17.42 19.72 -25.52
N VAL A 30 16.69 18.74 -24.96
CA VAL A 30 16.20 17.57 -25.71
C VAL A 30 14.67 17.44 -25.71
N VAL A 31 13.96 18.23 -24.87
CA VAL A 31 12.50 18.39 -24.97
C VAL A 31 12.16 19.87 -25.12
N ARG A 32 11.32 20.18 -26.04
CA ARG A 32 10.76 21.55 -26.23
C ARG A 32 9.26 21.57 -25.95
N PRO A 33 8.70 22.68 -25.48
CA PRO A 33 7.24 22.87 -25.48
C PRO A 33 6.64 22.65 -26.87
N ILE A 34 5.38 22.25 -26.92
CA ILE A 34 4.68 21.99 -28.19
C ILE A 34 4.54 23.27 -29.01
N ASP A 35 4.35 24.42 -28.37
CA ASP A 35 4.15 25.75 -28.92
C ASP A 35 5.45 26.51 -29.29
N LYS A 36 6.62 25.93 -28.96
CA LYS A 36 7.93 26.53 -29.27
C LYS A 36 8.57 25.87 -30.49
N ASP A 37 9.47 26.61 -31.15
CA ASP A 37 10.24 26.14 -32.30
C ASP A 37 11.43 25.23 -31.90
N LEU A 38 12.16 24.77 -32.92
CA LEU A 38 13.33 23.90 -32.74
C LEU A 38 14.53 24.58 -32.05
N ASN A 39 14.53 25.91 -31.98
CA ASN A 39 15.60 26.70 -31.38
C ASN A 39 15.39 26.92 -29.88
N PHE A 40 14.31 26.39 -29.30
CA PHE A 40 14.05 26.48 -27.87
C PHE A 40 15.24 25.97 -27.07
N LYS A 41 15.69 26.76 -26.11
CA LYS A 41 16.82 26.43 -25.22
C LYS A 41 16.43 26.66 -23.77
N VAL A 42 16.70 25.66 -22.94
CA VAL A 42 16.66 25.80 -21.50
C VAL A 42 17.83 26.70 -21.05
N LYS A 43 17.54 27.62 -20.15
CA LYS A 43 18.54 28.56 -19.59
C LYS A 43 18.72 28.32 -18.09
N ASN A 44 17.95 29.01 -17.25
CA ASN A 44 18.10 28.97 -15.77
C ASN A 44 17.01 28.15 -15.08
N LYS A 45 16.03 27.68 -15.81
CA LYS A 45 14.96 26.83 -15.26
C LYS A 45 14.79 25.61 -16.17
N ALA A 46 14.86 24.42 -15.58
CA ALA A 46 14.66 23.17 -16.29
C ALA A 46 13.22 23.09 -16.85
N TYR A 47 13.07 22.51 -18.01
CA TYR A 47 11.77 22.25 -18.60
C TYR A 47 11.34 20.79 -18.28
N THR A 48 10.34 20.64 -17.47
CA THR A 48 9.89 19.33 -16.92
C THR A 48 8.49 18.91 -17.41
N GLU A 49 7.88 19.73 -18.28
CA GLU A 49 6.53 19.48 -18.80
C GLU A 49 6.55 18.59 -20.05
N ASN A 50 5.37 18.15 -20.47
CA ASN A 50 5.19 17.41 -21.71
C ASN A 50 5.61 18.24 -22.93
N GLY A 51 6.18 17.60 -23.94
CA GLY A 51 6.68 18.30 -25.09
C GLY A 51 7.03 17.38 -26.26
N ILE A 52 7.90 17.86 -27.13
CA ILE A 52 8.38 17.14 -28.30
C ILE A 52 9.89 16.99 -28.20
N LEU A 53 10.40 15.80 -28.49
CA LEU A 53 11.83 15.50 -28.50
C LEU A 53 12.53 16.23 -29.68
N ILE A 54 13.65 16.83 -29.35
CA ILE A 54 14.61 17.43 -30.28
C ILE A 54 16.02 17.00 -29.89
N ASN A 55 16.96 17.08 -30.82
CA ASN A 55 18.37 16.73 -30.56
C ASN A 55 18.59 15.32 -30.00
N SER A 56 17.67 14.40 -30.25
CA SER A 56 17.58 13.04 -29.70
C SER A 56 17.67 11.96 -30.79
N GLN A 57 18.18 12.30 -31.96
CA GLN A 57 18.42 11.40 -33.10
C GLN A 57 17.13 10.66 -33.54
N LYS A 58 17.11 9.32 -33.39
CA LYS A 58 15.97 8.46 -33.80
C LYS A 58 14.68 8.70 -33.01
N LEU A 59 14.73 9.51 -31.98
CA LEU A 59 13.57 9.85 -31.14
C LEU A 59 13.06 11.28 -31.42
N ASP A 60 13.72 12.06 -32.32
CA ASP A 60 13.29 13.41 -32.65
C ASP A 60 11.86 13.43 -33.19
N GLY A 61 11.09 14.43 -32.79
CA GLY A 61 9.69 14.60 -33.18
C GLY A 61 8.66 13.81 -32.37
N LEU A 62 9.08 12.86 -31.49
CA LEU A 62 8.15 12.11 -30.68
C LEU A 62 7.64 12.93 -29.48
N LYS A 63 6.39 12.70 -29.11
CA LYS A 63 5.78 13.28 -27.91
C LYS A 63 6.31 12.65 -26.64
N VAL A 64 6.58 13.47 -25.64
CA VAL A 64 7.04 13.06 -24.31
C VAL A 64 5.86 13.19 -23.33
N PRO A 65 5.59 12.16 -22.53
CA PRO A 65 6.24 10.85 -22.43
C PRO A 65 5.67 9.76 -23.34
N ASP A 66 4.50 9.97 -23.93
CA ASP A 66 3.60 8.92 -24.45
C ASP A 66 4.20 8.11 -25.62
N GLU A 67 4.92 8.76 -26.51
CA GLU A 67 5.51 8.09 -27.68
C GLU A 67 6.99 7.79 -27.47
N SER A 68 7.69 8.66 -26.76
CA SER A 68 9.15 8.61 -26.60
C SER A 68 9.61 7.43 -25.73
N ILE A 69 8.95 7.21 -24.59
CA ILE A 69 9.34 6.14 -23.67
C ILE A 69 9.14 4.76 -24.30
N PRO A 70 7.96 4.41 -24.86
CA PRO A 70 7.79 3.11 -25.53
C PRO A 70 8.77 2.89 -26.68
N LYS A 71 9.05 3.93 -27.48
CA LYS A 71 10.00 3.84 -28.59
C LYS A 71 11.42 3.63 -28.12
N ALA A 72 11.86 4.34 -27.08
CA ALA A 72 13.18 4.17 -26.48
C ALA A 72 13.37 2.74 -25.92
N ILE A 73 12.39 2.25 -25.19
CA ILE A 73 12.38 0.87 -24.66
C ILE A 73 12.53 -0.13 -25.80
N LYS A 74 11.71 -0.01 -26.85
CA LYS A 74 11.78 -0.89 -28.01
C LYS A 74 13.15 -0.90 -28.67
N ILE A 75 13.78 0.25 -28.85
CA ILE A 75 15.13 0.36 -29.42
C ILE A 75 16.16 -0.37 -28.53
N LEU A 76 16.04 -0.25 -27.21
CA LEU A 76 16.96 -0.92 -26.28
C LEU A 76 16.77 -2.45 -26.28
N GLU A 77 15.53 -2.91 -26.37
CA GLU A 77 15.20 -4.34 -26.45
C GLU A 77 15.69 -4.97 -27.77
N GLU A 78 15.44 -4.31 -28.90
CA GLU A 78 15.92 -4.73 -30.23
C GLU A 78 17.46 -4.87 -30.28
N LYS A 79 18.14 -3.95 -29.60
CA LYS A 79 19.61 -3.99 -29.49
C LYS A 79 20.13 -4.91 -28.38
N LYS A 80 19.26 -5.58 -27.62
CA LYS A 80 19.61 -6.41 -26.45
C LYS A 80 20.42 -5.66 -25.38
N LEU A 81 20.24 -4.36 -25.26
CA LEU A 81 20.91 -3.49 -24.29
C LEU A 81 20.12 -3.30 -23.00
N GLY A 82 18.84 -3.66 -22.99
CA GLY A 82 17.95 -3.54 -21.85
C GLY A 82 16.61 -4.19 -22.08
N LYS A 83 15.76 -4.21 -21.07
CA LYS A 83 14.39 -4.69 -21.13
C LYS A 83 13.47 -3.78 -20.32
N LYS A 84 12.22 -3.69 -20.72
CA LYS A 84 11.17 -2.98 -19.95
C LYS A 84 11.07 -3.59 -18.55
N LYS A 85 11.08 -2.74 -17.53
CA LYS A 85 10.81 -3.11 -16.15
C LYS A 85 9.81 -2.14 -15.54
N ILE A 86 8.78 -2.66 -14.90
CA ILE A 86 7.83 -1.88 -14.13
C ILE A 86 8.21 -2.00 -12.66
N ASN A 87 8.51 -0.87 -12.03
CA ASN A 87 8.77 -0.82 -10.60
C ASN A 87 7.57 -0.17 -9.92
N PHE A 88 6.91 -0.93 -9.05
CA PHE A 88 5.85 -0.38 -8.22
C PHE A 88 6.48 0.40 -7.06
N ARG A 89 6.06 1.65 -6.87
CA ARG A 89 6.46 2.48 -5.73
C ARG A 89 5.41 2.36 -4.63
N LEU A 90 5.24 1.15 -4.13
CA LEU A 90 4.40 0.87 -2.99
C LEU A 90 5.26 0.83 -1.74
N LYS A 91 4.75 1.39 -0.64
CA LYS A 91 5.28 1.18 0.69
C LYS A 91 4.56 -0.01 1.32
N ASP A 92 5.29 -0.77 2.13
CA ASP A 92 4.66 -1.80 2.93
C ASP A 92 3.57 -1.18 3.82
N TRP A 93 2.45 -1.87 3.88
CA TRP A 93 1.33 -1.47 4.71
C TRP A 93 1.21 -2.44 5.89
N GLY A 94 1.78 -2.03 7.02
CA GLY A 94 1.72 -2.80 8.25
C GLY A 94 0.36 -2.69 8.91
N ILE A 95 -0.24 -3.84 9.21
CA ILE A 95 -1.54 -3.95 9.90
C ILE A 95 -1.39 -4.37 11.36
N SER A 96 -0.20 -4.70 11.81
CA SER A 96 0.10 -5.03 13.20
C SER A 96 0.46 -3.80 14.02
N ARG A 97 0.16 -3.84 15.32
CA ARG A 97 0.37 -2.75 16.25
C ARG A 97 0.98 -3.26 17.57
N GLN A 98 1.98 -2.57 18.07
CA GLN A 98 2.64 -2.82 19.34
C GLN A 98 1.82 -2.21 20.47
N ARG A 99 0.66 -2.79 20.75
CA ARG A 99 -0.27 -2.33 21.78
C ARG A 99 -1.17 -3.44 22.28
N TYR A 100 -1.69 -3.28 23.49
CA TYR A 100 -2.60 -4.25 24.11
C TYR A 100 -3.93 -4.34 23.36
N TRP A 101 -4.52 -3.20 22.98
CA TRP A 101 -5.86 -3.15 22.41
C TRP A 101 -5.86 -3.48 20.92
N GLY A 102 -6.51 -4.57 20.57
CA GLY A 102 -6.67 -5.07 19.20
C GLY A 102 -6.89 -6.57 19.16
N CYS A 103 -7.24 -7.12 18.01
CA CYS A 103 -7.36 -8.56 17.82
C CYS A 103 -5.98 -9.23 17.84
N PRO A 104 -5.73 -10.25 18.67
CA PRO A 104 -4.49 -11.01 18.65
C PRO A 104 -4.26 -11.70 17.30
N ILE A 105 -3.03 -11.70 16.82
CA ILE A 105 -2.65 -12.36 15.58
C ILE A 105 -2.41 -13.85 15.85
N PRO A 106 -3.09 -14.78 15.12
CA PRO A 106 -3.03 -16.21 15.43
C PRO A 106 -1.79 -16.90 14.88
N ILE A 107 -0.61 -16.37 15.19
CA ILE A 107 0.68 -16.97 14.85
C ILE A 107 1.60 -17.06 16.07
N ALA A 108 2.60 -17.92 15.97
CA ALA A 108 3.67 -18.07 16.93
C ALA A 108 4.99 -18.33 16.21
N TYR A 109 6.08 -18.22 16.95
CA TYR A 109 7.43 -18.45 16.48
C TYR A 109 8.08 -19.61 17.23
N ASP A 110 8.68 -20.53 16.53
CA ASP A 110 9.48 -21.59 17.15
C ASP A 110 10.87 -21.09 17.56
N GLU A 111 11.69 -21.99 18.13
CA GLU A 111 13.05 -21.69 18.56
C GLU A 111 13.98 -21.18 17.42
N ASN A 112 13.63 -21.46 16.16
CA ASN A 112 14.34 -21.00 14.97
C ASN A 112 13.71 -19.76 14.33
N ASN A 113 12.77 -19.09 15.02
CA ASN A 113 11.97 -17.99 14.50
C ASN A 113 11.14 -18.34 13.25
N GLN A 114 10.78 -19.60 13.06
CA GLN A 114 9.87 -20.00 12.01
C GLN A 114 8.44 -19.70 12.43
N ILE A 115 7.67 -19.13 11.50
CA ILE A 115 6.26 -18.78 11.74
C ILE A 115 5.40 -20.03 11.72
N LEU A 116 4.63 -20.21 12.78
CA LEU A 116 3.66 -21.29 12.94
C LEU A 116 2.26 -20.71 13.11
N LYS A 117 1.26 -21.33 12.49
CA LYS A 117 -0.16 -21.02 12.76
C LYS A 117 -0.55 -21.59 14.10
N ILE A 118 -1.32 -20.83 14.88
CA ILE A 118 -1.95 -21.35 16.09
C ILE A 118 -2.99 -22.42 15.68
N PRO A 119 -2.96 -23.63 16.25
CA PRO A 119 -3.94 -24.67 15.96
C PRO A 119 -5.37 -24.24 16.30
N GLU A 120 -6.35 -24.73 15.54
CA GLU A 120 -7.77 -24.37 15.73
C GLU A 120 -8.31 -24.69 17.13
N ASN A 121 -7.83 -25.79 17.74
CA ASN A 121 -8.21 -26.16 19.10
C ASN A 121 -7.65 -25.23 20.19
N GLN A 122 -6.76 -24.30 19.84
CA GLN A 122 -6.24 -23.25 20.71
C GLN A 122 -6.84 -21.86 20.40
N LEU A 123 -7.83 -21.80 19.52
CA LEU A 123 -8.59 -20.59 19.22
C LEU A 123 -9.90 -20.55 20.04
N PRO A 124 -10.45 -19.36 20.34
CA PRO A 124 -9.88 -18.04 20.06
C PRO A 124 -8.74 -17.68 21.01
N ILE A 125 -7.78 -16.89 20.51
CA ILE A 125 -6.76 -16.28 21.37
C ILE A 125 -7.40 -15.12 22.12
N LYS A 126 -7.45 -15.22 23.43
CA LYS A 126 -7.96 -14.15 24.30
C LYS A 126 -6.80 -13.33 24.84
N LEU A 127 -6.99 -12.01 24.87
CA LEU A 127 -6.06 -11.12 25.56
C LEU A 127 -6.06 -11.40 27.06
N PRO A 128 -4.93 -11.21 27.76
CA PRO A 128 -4.89 -11.37 29.21
C PRO A 128 -5.70 -10.28 29.90
N ASP A 129 -6.47 -10.64 30.93
CA ASP A 129 -7.36 -9.71 31.64
C ASP A 129 -6.63 -8.62 32.43
N ARG A 130 -5.39 -8.87 32.81
CA ARG A 130 -4.57 -7.96 33.61
C ARG A 130 -3.24 -7.73 32.93
N VAL A 131 -3.02 -6.50 32.51
CA VAL A 131 -1.79 -6.03 31.84
C VAL A 131 -1.38 -4.70 32.44
N ASP A 132 -0.10 -4.54 32.75
CA ASP A 132 0.45 -3.24 33.09
C ASP A 132 0.66 -2.43 31.80
N LEU A 133 -0.09 -1.35 31.65
CA LEU A 133 0.00 -0.45 30.49
C LEU A 133 1.07 0.64 30.64
N ASN A 134 1.73 0.72 31.81
CA ASN A 134 2.77 1.74 32.07
C ASN A 134 4.17 1.23 31.72
N VAL A 135 4.28 0.06 31.12
CA VAL A 135 5.57 -0.50 30.67
C VAL A 135 6.07 0.18 29.41
N GLN A 136 7.37 0.20 29.23
CA GLN A 136 7.97 0.68 27.98
C GLN A 136 7.83 -0.41 26.89
N GLY A 137 7.39 -0.01 25.71
CA GLY A 137 7.22 -0.90 24.56
C GLY A 137 5.83 -1.56 24.52
N ASN A 138 5.73 -2.74 23.91
CA ASN A 138 4.48 -3.47 23.78
C ASN A 138 4.11 -4.15 25.13
N PRO A 139 2.97 -3.82 25.74
CA PRO A 139 2.56 -4.42 27.02
C PRO A 139 2.45 -5.96 26.98
N LEU A 140 2.13 -6.55 25.84
CA LEU A 140 2.02 -8.00 25.69
C LEU A 140 3.37 -8.72 25.69
N ASP A 141 4.46 -8.02 25.34
CA ASP A 141 5.82 -8.58 25.44
C ASP A 141 6.21 -8.97 26.88
N HIS A 142 5.61 -8.30 27.84
CA HIS A 142 5.86 -8.51 29.28
C HIS A 142 4.95 -9.57 29.91
N GLN A 143 4.11 -10.24 29.10
CA GLN A 143 3.16 -11.26 29.57
C GLN A 143 3.69 -12.68 29.33
N ASP A 144 4.70 -13.11 30.07
CA ASP A 144 5.41 -14.38 29.86
C ASP A 144 4.50 -15.61 29.84
N ILE A 145 3.50 -15.66 30.71
CA ILE A 145 2.54 -16.78 30.79
C ILE A 145 1.66 -16.82 29.52
N TRP A 146 1.29 -15.66 29.01
CA TRP A 146 0.43 -15.55 27.84
C TRP A 146 1.19 -15.78 26.54
N LYS A 147 2.39 -15.24 26.41
CA LYS A 147 3.18 -15.32 25.17
C LYS A 147 3.86 -16.66 24.96
N ASN A 148 4.28 -17.36 26.03
CA ASN A 148 4.94 -18.66 25.92
C ASN A 148 3.89 -19.78 25.87
N ILE A 149 3.89 -20.53 24.78
CA ILE A 149 2.92 -21.59 24.50
C ILE A 149 3.61 -22.86 24.00
N GLU A 150 2.83 -23.93 23.95
CA GLU A 150 3.26 -25.18 23.34
C GLU A 150 2.38 -25.49 22.11
N ILE A 151 3.02 -25.79 20.98
CA ILE A 151 2.37 -26.23 19.75
C ILE A 151 2.96 -27.57 19.33
N ASN A 152 2.15 -28.63 19.34
CA ASN A 152 2.57 -29.98 18.96
C ASN A 152 3.82 -30.49 19.73
N GLY A 153 3.89 -30.20 21.02
CA GLY A 153 5.00 -30.61 21.90
C GLY A 153 6.26 -29.74 21.77
N LYS A 154 6.20 -28.63 21.01
CA LYS A 154 7.31 -27.69 20.88
C LYS A 154 7.02 -26.39 21.61
N LYS A 155 8.03 -25.85 22.27
CA LYS A 155 7.95 -24.52 22.88
C LYS A 155 7.94 -23.46 21.79
N CYS A 156 7.02 -22.54 21.88
CA CYS A 156 6.83 -21.45 20.93
C CYS A 156 6.53 -20.14 21.66
N THR A 157 6.78 -19.04 20.99
CA THR A 157 6.43 -17.69 21.46
C THR A 157 5.33 -17.14 20.58
N ARG A 158 4.18 -16.73 21.16
CA ARG A 158 3.10 -16.06 20.43
C ARG A 158 3.60 -14.75 19.83
N GLU A 159 2.97 -14.35 18.73
CA GLU A 159 2.98 -12.95 18.29
C GLU A 159 2.34 -12.09 19.38
N THR A 160 3.04 -11.02 19.75
CA THR A 160 2.60 -10.07 20.78
C THR A 160 1.99 -8.80 20.18
N ASP A 161 2.19 -8.55 18.89
CA ASP A 161 1.45 -7.51 18.18
C ASP A 161 -0.03 -7.89 18.09
N THR A 162 -0.87 -6.86 18.09
CA THR A 162 -2.29 -7.01 17.79
C THR A 162 -2.59 -6.38 16.43
N LEU A 163 -3.66 -6.81 15.78
CA LEU A 163 -4.12 -6.17 14.56
C LEU A 163 -4.61 -4.76 14.84
N ASP A 164 -4.44 -3.87 13.88
CA ASP A 164 -5.07 -2.56 13.91
C ASP A 164 -6.58 -2.71 14.07
N THR A 165 -7.21 -1.88 14.90
CA THR A 165 -8.64 -1.98 15.19
C THR A 165 -9.53 -1.76 13.96
N PHE A 166 -9.02 -1.13 12.91
CA PHE A 166 -9.71 -1.09 11.63
C PHE A 166 -9.86 -2.46 10.95
N VAL A 167 -9.05 -3.46 11.32
CA VAL A 167 -9.26 -4.83 10.83
C VAL A 167 -10.56 -5.39 11.38
N ASP A 168 -10.88 -5.17 12.65
CA ASP A 168 -12.14 -5.63 13.25
C ASP A 168 -13.35 -5.00 12.56
N SER A 169 -13.31 -3.70 12.26
CA SER A 169 -14.39 -3.00 11.58
C SER A 169 -14.40 -3.21 10.06
N SER A 170 -13.37 -3.80 9.49
CA SER A 170 -13.23 -3.93 8.03
C SER A 170 -14.24 -4.87 7.37
N TRP A 171 -14.89 -5.71 8.14
CA TRP A 171 -15.79 -6.76 7.65
C TRP A 171 -17.15 -6.79 8.36
N TYR A 172 -17.47 -5.83 9.24
CA TYR A 172 -18.70 -5.82 10.02
C TYR A 172 -19.98 -5.93 9.17
N PHE A 173 -19.98 -5.35 7.97
CA PHE A 173 -21.08 -5.42 7.03
C PHE A 173 -21.36 -6.85 6.53
N LEU A 174 -20.34 -7.72 6.45
CA LEU A 174 -20.55 -9.15 6.18
C LEU A 174 -21.26 -9.83 7.33
N ARG A 175 -20.86 -9.51 8.57
CA ARG A 175 -21.52 -10.03 9.77
C ARG A 175 -22.97 -9.58 9.85
N PHE A 176 -23.29 -8.38 9.41
CA PHE A 176 -24.67 -7.87 9.38
C PHE A 176 -25.58 -8.66 8.45
N CYS A 177 -25.02 -9.26 7.38
CA CYS A 177 -25.79 -10.15 6.51
C CYS A 177 -26.29 -11.41 7.24
N SER A 178 -25.62 -11.83 8.32
CA SER A 178 -25.86 -13.10 9.05
C SER A 178 -25.74 -12.91 10.56
N SER A 179 -26.33 -11.86 11.12
CA SER A 179 -26.14 -11.44 12.52
C SER A 179 -26.52 -12.51 13.54
N GLU A 180 -27.46 -13.38 13.23
CA GLU A 180 -27.98 -14.41 14.13
C GLU A 180 -27.22 -15.74 14.06
N ASN A 181 -26.27 -15.88 13.15
CA ASN A 181 -25.50 -17.13 13.04
C ASN A 181 -24.47 -17.26 14.17
N PRO A 182 -24.61 -18.22 15.12
CA PRO A 182 -23.70 -18.33 16.24
C PRO A 182 -22.40 -19.07 15.93
N ASN A 183 -22.34 -19.79 14.82
CA ASN A 183 -21.25 -20.72 14.51
C ASN A 183 -20.30 -20.23 13.43
N LEU A 184 -20.76 -19.32 12.56
CA LEU A 184 -19.98 -18.80 11.45
C LEU A 184 -19.90 -17.27 11.53
N PRO A 185 -18.82 -16.66 11.05
CA PRO A 185 -18.70 -15.20 10.97
C PRO A 185 -19.79 -14.60 10.08
N PHE A 186 -20.14 -15.30 9.00
CA PHE A 186 -21.25 -14.98 8.10
C PHE A 186 -21.63 -16.23 7.27
N ASN A 187 -22.78 -16.19 6.61
CA ASN A 187 -23.25 -17.20 5.69
C ASN A 187 -23.00 -16.76 4.24
N ASP A 188 -22.38 -17.61 3.43
CA ASP A 188 -21.99 -17.27 2.05
C ASP A 188 -23.20 -16.93 1.17
N GLU A 189 -24.34 -17.61 1.32
CA GLU A 189 -25.54 -17.36 0.52
C GLU A 189 -26.20 -16.04 0.87
N GLU A 190 -26.24 -15.68 2.17
CA GLU A 190 -26.78 -14.39 2.63
C GLU A 190 -25.87 -13.24 2.20
N VAL A 191 -24.56 -13.42 2.28
CA VAL A 191 -23.57 -12.44 1.80
C VAL A 191 -23.70 -12.25 0.29
N LYS A 192 -23.81 -13.30 -0.50
CA LYS A 192 -24.02 -13.21 -1.96
C LYS A 192 -25.30 -12.47 -2.33
N TYR A 193 -26.35 -12.61 -1.50
CA TYR A 193 -27.61 -11.93 -1.73
C TYR A 193 -27.53 -10.42 -1.41
N TRP A 194 -26.89 -10.05 -0.30
CA TRP A 194 -26.86 -8.68 0.19
C TRP A 194 -25.71 -7.83 -0.33
N MET A 195 -24.60 -8.45 -0.73
CA MET A 195 -23.39 -7.74 -1.14
C MET A 195 -23.26 -7.64 -2.67
N PRO A 196 -22.58 -6.57 -3.17
CA PRO A 196 -21.99 -5.46 -2.44
C PRO A 196 -23.05 -4.50 -1.86
N VAL A 197 -22.68 -3.71 -0.85
CA VAL A 197 -23.56 -2.66 -0.29
C VAL A 197 -23.87 -1.62 -1.36
N ASP A 198 -25.15 -1.35 -1.61
CA ASP A 198 -25.60 -0.46 -2.69
C ASP A 198 -25.11 0.98 -2.49
N GLN A 199 -25.29 1.52 -1.28
CA GLN A 199 -24.91 2.87 -0.93
C GLN A 199 -24.23 2.90 0.44
N TYR A 200 -22.97 3.31 0.46
CA TYR A 200 -22.19 3.45 1.69
C TYR A 200 -21.96 4.92 2.01
N ILE A 201 -22.34 5.34 3.22
CA ILE A 201 -22.33 6.74 3.63
C ILE A 201 -21.36 6.92 4.77
N GLY A 202 -20.41 7.85 4.63
CA GLY A 202 -19.40 8.11 5.66
C GLY A 202 -18.54 9.32 5.37
N GLY A 203 -17.62 9.62 6.28
CA GLY A 203 -16.67 10.72 6.12
C GLY A 203 -15.58 10.42 5.10
N VAL A 204 -15.09 11.44 4.42
CA VAL A 204 -14.01 11.34 3.43
C VAL A 204 -12.69 10.86 4.05
N GLU A 205 -12.48 11.11 5.32
CA GLU A 205 -11.28 10.66 6.07
C GLU A 205 -11.10 9.15 6.08
N HIS A 206 -12.20 8.40 5.93
CA HIS A 206 -12.16 6.94 5.87
C HIS A 206 -11.61 6.37 4.57
N ALA A 207 -11.36 7.20 3.55
CA ALA A 207 -10.79 6.76 2.27
C ALA A 207 -9.44 6.03 2.46
N ILE A 208 -8.61 6.50 3.38
CA ILE A 208 -7.30 5.91 3.73
C ILE A 208 -7.31 5.12 5.05
N LEU A 209 -8.46 5.02 5.70
CA LEU A 209 -8.68 4.29 6.95
C LEU A 209 -9.63 3.11 6.70
N HIS A 210 -10.83 3.16 7.22
CA HIS A 210 -11.82 2.07 7.16
C HIS A 210 -12.06 1.53 5.73
N LEU A 211 -12.20 2.39 4.73
CA LEU A 211 -12.48 1.94 3.36
C LEU A 211 -11.30 1.17 2.76
N LEU A 212 -10.06 1.59 3.05
CA LEU A 212 -8.86 0.88 2.60
C LEU A 212 -8.82 -0.52 3.22
N TYR A 213 -9.05 -0.63 4.54
CA TYR A 213 -9.09 -1.92 5.24
C TYR A 213 -10.21 -2.81 4.73
N SER A 214 -11.42 -2.26 4.53
CA SER A 214 -12.56 -3.01 4.02
C SER A 214 -12.29 -3.61 2.64
N ARG A 215 -11.73 -2.82 1.72
CA ARG A 215 -11.37 -3.29 0.38
C ARG A 215 -10.27 -4.35 0.42
N PHE A 216 -9.26 -4.13 1.24
CA PHE A 216 -8.20 -5.13 1.43
C PHE A 216 -8.75 -6.44 2.01
N PHE A 217 -9.60 -6.35 3.03
CA PHE A 217 -10.16 -7.54 3.69
C PHE A 217 -11.04 -8.36 2.74
N MET A 218 -11.87 -7.71 1.91
CA MET A 218 -12.65 -8.38 0.87
C MET A 218 -11.76 -9.10 -0.14
N GLN A 219 -10.67 -8.48 -0.57
CA GLN A 219 -9.72 -9.11 -1.48
C GLN A 219 -8.98 -10.28 -0.81
N ALA A 220 -8.62 -10.14 0.47
CA ALA A 220 -7.99 -11.21 1.23
C ALA A 220 -8.92 -12.42 1.41
N LEU A 221 -10.21 -12.20 1.71
CA LEU A 221 -11.20 -13.27 1.79
C LEU A 221 -11.47 -13.94 0.43
N SER A 222 -11.34 -13.18 -0.66
CA SER A 222 -11.50 -13.69 -2.02
C SER A 222 -10.23 -14.39 -2.56
N TYR A 223 -9.11 -14.29 -1.86
CA TYR A 223 -7.85 -14.89 -2.28
C TYR A 223 -7.94 -16.42 -2.13
N GLU A 224 -7.70 -17.13 -3.25
CA GLU A 224 -7.81 -18.59 -3.31
C GLU A 224 -9.17 -19.18 -2.82
N ASN A 225 -10.23 -18.35 -2.81
CA ASN A 225 -11.57 -18.76 -2.38
C ASN A 225 -12.60 -18.53 -3.50
N GLU A 226 -12.85 -19.57 -4.29
CA GLU A 226 -13.80 -19.49 -5.41
C GLU A 226 -15.25 -19.26 -4.96
N LYS A 227 -15.60 -19.63 -3.73
CA LYS A 227 -16.95 -19.46 -3.18
C LYS A 227 -17.24 -18.01 -2.80
N PHE A 228 -16.21 -17.27 -2.42
CA PHE A 228 -16.29 -15.87 -2.02
C PHE A 228 -15.54 -14.99 -3.03
N ASN A 229 -16.26 -14.46 -4.02
CA ASN A 229 -15.66 -13.65 -5.09
C ASN A 229 -16.23 -12.23 -5.14
N ILE A 230 -16.29 -11.56 -3.99
CA ILE A 230 -16.71 -10.16 -3.88
C ILE A 230 -15.46 -9.33 -3.57
N LYS A 231 -14.91 -8.65 -4.58
CA LYS A 231 -13.66 -7.90 -4.44
C LYS A 231 -13.84 -6.48 -3.91
N GLU A 232 -14.97 -5.87 -4.21
CA GLU A 232 -15.30 -4.50 -3.78
C GLU A 232 -16.54 -4.55 -2.88
N PRO A 233 -16.45 -4.04 -1.63
CA PRO A 233 -17.54 -4.16 -0.68
C PRO A 233 -18.71 -3.19 -0.93
N PHE A 234 -18.45 -2.05 -1.60
CA PHE A 234 -19.39 -0.96 -1.74
C PHE A 234 -19.60 -0.64 -3.21
N TYR A 235 -20.86 -0.58 -3.64
CA TYR A 235 -21.21 -0.25 -5.02
C TYR A 235 -21.12 1.26 -5.26
N GLY A 236 -21.61 2.04 -4.31
CA GLY A 236 -21.55 3.50 -4.33
C GLY A 236 -21.10 4.06 -2.98
N LEU A 237 -20.31 5.12 -3.03
CA LEU A 237 -19.88 5.86 -1.86
C LEU A 237 -20.43 7.26 -1.89
N PHE A 238 -21.10 7.66 -0.81
CA PHE A 238 -21.51 9.03 -0.57
C PHE A 238 -20.72 9.60 0.60
N THR A 239 -19.81 10.52 0.31
CA THR A 239 -19.01 11.18 1.32
C THR A 239 -19.73 12.41 1.85
N GLN A 240 -20.00 12.41 3.14
CA GLN A 240 -20.54 13.59 3.84
C GLN A 240 -19.38 14.53 4.22
N GLY A 241 -19.70 15.83 4.35
CA GLY A 241 -18.74 16.83 4.82
C GLY A 241 -18.36 16.59 6.27
N MET A 242 -17.21 17.14 6.67
CA MET A 242 -16.77 17.11 8.06
C MET A 242 -17.67 18.00 8.92
N VAL A 243 -18.12 17.47 10.04
CA VAL A 243 -18.85 18.25 11.05
C VAL A 243 -17.84 19.06 11.85
N CYS A 244 -17.98 20.37 11.80
CA CYS A 244 -17.14 21.30 12.54
C CYS A 244 -17.91 21.92 13.71
N HIS A 245 -17.22 22.13 14.83
CA HIS A 245 -17.74 22.80 16.01
C HIS A 245 -16.68 23.72 16.63
N GLU A 246 -17.14 24.70 17.38
CA GLU A 246 -16.23 25.58 18.11
C GLU A 246 -15.43 24.81 19.15
N THR A 247 -14.17 25.16 19.29
CA THR A 247 -13.27 24.59 20.31
C THR A 247 -13.18 25.55 21.49
N TYR A 248 -13.58 25.10 22.65
CA TYR A 248 -13.46 25.85 23.90
C TYR A 248 -12.17 25.44 24.62
N LYS A 249 -11.37 26.43 25.05
CA LYS A 249 -10.16 26.24 25.85
C LYS A 249 -10.43 26.54 27.30
#